data_18a6783942ea383aa09d72cc6b3494a9
#
_entry.id   18a6783942ea383aa09d72cc6b3494a9
#
_cell.length_a   1.000
_cell.length_b   1.000
_cell.length_c   1.000
_cell.angle_alpha   90.00
_cell.angle_beta   90.00
_cell.angle_gamma   90.00
#
_symmetry.space_group_name_H-M   'P 1'
#
loop_
_entity.id
_entity.type
_entity.pdbx_description
1 polymer ?
#
loop_
_entity_poly.entity_id
_entity_poly.type
_entity_poly.pdbx_seq_one_letter_code
_entity_poly.pdbx_strand_id
1 'polypeptide(L)'
;AATLLTLADLLSCTLDQLMREELAEDAFGVSDDDLSAEEEAWERSYGLYERYDQHTDQFALMIALGVGLILAGVAALLFCYARLGETGLIVLPLLLCVAAAVFLFVYAGVGRENFMRQFPVIPDCRDGEEMAHAGRVFRLGLACSIAAIVADVALLVTLCVFFAGNERAQVLCGALFALVLALAVGTLVYLGITHEKYDLEAYAKEAAKLLRPGDDLDEQIEARLETALRRAVEAEDEEDGPWSGLIMLGATILFLLAGFLFDAWHPAWILFLVGALLCGVVENRKKSGKK
;
A
#
# COMPACT_ATOMS: atom_id res chain seq x y z
N ALA A 1 9.59 33.10 35.66
CA ALA A 1 8.56 33.41 36.67
C ALA A 1 7.18 33.68 36.05
N ALA A 2 7.08 34.47 34.96
CA ALA A 2 5.79 34.77 34.32
C ALA A 2 5.11 33.51 33.69
N THR A 3 5.90 32.62 33.10
CA THR A 3 5.42 31.35 32.48
C THR A 3 4.90 30.34 33.50
N LEU A 4 5.51 30.30 34.70
CA LEU A 4 5.06 29.42 35.78
C LEU A 4 3.75 29.90 36.42
N LEU A 5 3.56 31.23 36.53
CA LEU A 5 2.32 31.83 37.00
C LEU A 5 1.16 31.58 36.04
N THR A 6 1.41 31.67 34.70
CA THR A 6 0.41 31.38 33.69
C THR A 6 0.06 29.88 33.64
N LEU A 7 1.03 29.01 33.94
CA LEU A 7 0.80 27.57 34.01
C LEU A 7 -0.03 27.19 35.25
N ALA A 8 0.28 27.81 36.41
CA ALA A 8 -0.47 27.62 37.64
C ALA A 8 -1.94 28.09 37.52
N ASP A 9 -2.15 29.21 36.83
CA ASP A 9 -3.49 29.74 36.53
C ASP A 9 -4.29 28.83 35.57
N LEU A 10 -3.60 28.28 34.57
CA LEU A 10 -4.20 27.37 33.61
C LEU A 10 -4.59 26.02 34.22
N LEU A 11 -3.81 25.55 35.20
CA LEU A 11 -4.05 24.30 35.93
C LEU A 11 -4.91 24.51 37.20
N SER A 12 -5.37 25.74 37.46
CA SER A 12 -6.18 26.09 38.63
C SER A 12 -5.52 25.70 39.98
N CYS A 13 -4.18 25.71 40.04
CA CYS A 13 -3.41 25.35 41.23
C CYS A 13 -2.54 26.52 41.70
N THR A 14 -2.11 26.51 42.97
CA THR A 14 -1.17 27.53 43.49
C THR A 14 0.25 27.22 43.06
N LEU A 15 1.09 28.25 42.92
CA LEU A 15 2.51 28.09 42.57
C LEU A 15 3.25 27.18 43.57
N ASP A 16 2.85 27.24 44.86
CA ASP A 16 3.41 26.42 45.93
C ASP A 16 3.01 24.92 45.77
N GLN A 17 1.82 24.69 45.29
CA GLN A 17 1.35 23.38 44.91
C GLN A 17 2.08 22.83 43.68
N LEU A 18 2.35 23.65 42.66
CA LEU A 18 3.09 23.29 41.47
C LEU A 18 4.57 22.97 41.75
N MET A 19 5.11 23.48 42.85
CA MET A 19 6.51 23.30 43.26
C MET A 19 6.71 22.17 44.25
N ARG A 20 5.64 21.61 44.85
CA ARG A 20 5.69 20.46 45.75
C ARG A 20 5.44 19.18 44.96
N GLU A 21 6.32 18.24 45.16
CA GLU A 21 6.23 16.88 44.59
C GLU A 21 4.97 16.09 45.02
N GLU A 22 4.30 16.55 46.10
CA GLU A 22 3.09 15.99 46.67
C GLU A 22 1.80 16.22 45.85
N LEU A 23 1.86 16.95 44.74
CA LEU A 23 0.69 17.19 43.85
C LEU A 23 0.32 16.00 42.99
N ALA A 24 1.18 15.02 42.87
CA ALA A 24 0.94 13.90 41.94
C ALA A 24 -0.13 12.91 42.47
N GLU A 25 -0.22 12.71 43.78
CA GLU A 25 -1.13 11.68 44.33
C GLU A 25 -2.54 12.19 44.64
N ASP A 26 -2.73 13.42 45.13
CA ASP A 26 -4.05 13.87 45.62
C ASP A 26 -4.85 14.73 44.62
N ALA A 27 -4.22 15.41 43.67
CA ALA A 27 -4.90 16.37 42.79
C ALA A 27 -5.51 15.74 41.52
N PHE A 28 -4.96 14.63 41.05
CA PHE A 28 -5.45 13.97 39.83
C PHE A 28 -6.13 12.63 40.06
N GLY A 29 -6.10 12.09 41.29
CA GLY A 29 -6.73 10.79 41.61
C GLY A 29 -6.15 9.60 40.79
N VAL A 30 -4.96 9.80 40.19
CA VAL A 30 -4.25 8.78 39.44
C VAL A 30 -3.26 8.14 40.40
N SER A 31 -3.51 6.86 40.72
CA SER A 31 -2.59 6.10 41.59
C SER A 31 -1.36 5.66 40.78
N ASP A 32 -0.22 5.41 41.44
CA ASP A 32 0.97 4.83 40.81
C ASP A 32 0.66 3.52 40.10
N ASP A 33 -0.33 2.75 40.59
CA ASP A 33 -0.81 1.54 39.96
C ASP A 33 -1.55 1.81 38.64
N ASP A 34 -2.30 2.92 38.53
CA ASP A 34 -2.99 3.33 37.32
C ASP A 34 -1.99 3.82 36.25
N LEU A 35 -0.97 4.58 36.68
CA LEU A 35 0.12 5.03 35.76
C LEU A 35 0.91 3.84 35.23
N SER A 36 1.23 2.86 36.08
CA SER A 36 1.94 1.65 35.66
C SER A 36 1.10 0.80 34.71
N ALA A 37 -0.21 0.72 34.92
CA ALA A 37 -1.13 -0.01 34.07
C ALA A 37 -1.30 0.67 32.68
N GLU A 38 -1.32 2.00 32.64
CA GLU A 38 -1.34 2.76 31.37
C GLU A 38 -0.03 2.60 30.60
N GLU A 39 1.11 2.63 31.29
CA GLU A 39 2.44 2.44 30.70
C GLU A 39 2.59 1.02 30.10
N GLU A 40 2.19 -0.02 30.85
CA GLU A 40 2.15 -1.37 30.33
C GLU A 40 1.16 -1.56 29.15
N ALA A 41 0.03 -0.87 29.15
CA ALA A 41 -0.92 -0.90 28.05
C ALA A 41 -0.36 -0.22 26.81
N TRP A 42 0.36 0.88 27.00
CA TRP A 42 1.06 1.58 25.91
C TRP A 42 2.18 0.72 25.33
N GLU A 43 3.05 0.13 26.15
CA GLU A 43 4.12 -0.75 25.69
C GLU A 43 3.58 -1.95 24.90
N ARG A 44 2.48 -2.55 25.36
CA ARG A 44 1.82 -3.66 24.63
C ARG A 44 1.25 -3.21 23.29
N SER A 45 0.63 -2.05 23.23
CA SER A 45 0.06 -1.49 22.00
C SER A 45 1.14 -1.11 20.99
N TYR A 46 2.24 -0.50 21.46
CA TYR A 46 3.39 -0.16 20.64
C TYR A 46 4.12 -1.41 20.13
N GLY A 47 4.31 -2.43 20.98
CA GLY A 47 4.90 -3.70 20.56
C GLY A 47 4.07 -4.46 19.53
N LEU A 48 2.74 -4.32 19.56
CA LEU A 48 1.86 -4.88 18.52
C LEU A 48 1.99 -4.12 17.20
N TYR A 49 2.05 -2.79 17.26
CA TYR A 49 2.25 -1.94 16.08
C TYR A 49 3.59 -2.23 15.41
N GLU A 50 4.67 -2.37 16.17
CA GLU A 50 5.99 -2.72 15.64
C GLU A 50 6.00 -4.09 14.93
N ARG A 51 5.33 -5.10 15.50
CA ARG A 51 5.16 -6.40 14.84
C ARG A 51 4.38 -6.31 13.53
N TYR A 52 3.34 -5.50 13.50
CA TYR A 52 2.57 -5.22 12.30
C TYR A 52 3.44 -4.56 11.23
N ASP A 53 4.23 -3.56 11.61
CA ASP A 53 5.13 -2.84 10.72
C ASP A 53 6.16 -3.79 10.08
N GLN A 54 6.86 -4.57 10.90
CA GLN A 54 7.83 -5.57 10.42
C GLN A 54 7.20 -6.64 9.53
N HIS A 55 6.01 -7.14 9.91
CA HIS A 55 5.31 -8.15 9.11
C HIS A 55 4.87 -7.59 7.75
N THR A 56 4.39 -6.37 7.72
CA THR A 56 3.93 -5.71 6.47
C THR A 56 5.12 -5.41 5.56
N ASP A 57 6.25 -4.97 6.09
CA ASP A 57 7.47 -4.75 5.31
C ASP A 57 8.02 -6.06 4.72
N GLN A 58 7.99 -7.16 5.47
CA GLN A 58 8.37 -8.49 4.96
C GLN A 58 7.40 -8.96 3.86
N PHE A 59 6.11 -8.78 4.06
CA PHE A 59 5.10 -9.09 3.06
C PHE A 59 5.31 -8.29 1.78
N ALA A 60 5.51 -6.97 1.88
CA ALA A 60 5.79 -6.09 0.76
C ALA A 60 7.04 -6.52 -0.01
N LEU A 61 8.11 -6.88 0.70
CA LEU A 61 9.35 -7.36 0.11
C LEU A 61 9.15 -8.68 -0.64
N MET A 62 8.43 -9.65 -0.06
CA MET A 62 8.16 -10.95 -0.69
C MET A 62 7.35 -10.80 -1.97
N ILE A 63 6.32 -9.95 -1.96
CA ILE A 63 5.50 -9.68 -3.16
C ILE A 63 6.33 -8.96 -4.23
N ALA A 64 7.10 -7.93 -3.86
CA ALA A 64 7.97 -7.21 -4.77
C ALA A 64 9.03 -8.11 -5.42
N LEU A 65 9.66 -8.98 -4.61
CA LEU A 65 10.60 -9.98 -5.10
C LEU A 65 9.94 -10.99 -6.05
N GLY A 66 8.73 -11.46 -5.73
CA GLY A 66 7.97 -12.37 -6.57
C GLY A 66 7.69 -11.78 -7.96
N VAL A 67 7.21 -10.52 -8.00
CA VAL A 67 6.97 -9.80 -9.26
C VAL A 67 8.28 -9.56 -10.02
N GLY A 68 9.32 -9.10 -9.32
CA GLY A 68 10.64 -8.89 -9.89
C GLY A 68 11.24 -10.18 -10.47
N LEU A 69 11.03 -11.32 -9.79
CA LEU A 69 11.53 -12.62 -10.22
C LEU A 69 10.86 -13.12 -11.52
N ILE A 70 9.56 -12.85 -11.72
CA ILE A 70 8.89 -13.17 -12.97
C ILE A 70 9.51 -12.39 -14.14
N LEU A 71 9.71 -11.09 -13.97
CA LEU A 71 10.32 -10.24 -14.99
C LEU A 71 11.81 -10.59 -15.22
N ALA A 72 12.55 -10.91 -14.17
CA ALA A 72 13.91 -11.43 -14.26
C ALA A 72 13.96 -12.78 -14.98
N GLY A 73 12.94 -13.62 -14.83
CA GLY A 73 12.77 -14.86 -15.58
C GLY A 73 12.65 -14.62 -17.08
N VAL A 74 11.91 -13.57 -17.50
CA VAL A 74 11.84 -13.15 -18.89
C VAL A 74 13.21 -12.67 -19.39
N ALA A 75 13.93 -11.88 -18.59
CA ALA A 75 15.29 -11.45 -18.92
C ALA A 75 16.23 -12.67 -19.11
N ALA A 76 16.15 -13.64 -18.22
CA ALA A 76 16.95 -14.89 -18.28
C ALA A 76 16.61 -15.72 -19.54
N LEU A 77 15.33 -15.79 -19.89
CA LEU A 77 14.88 -16.45 -21.12
C LEU A 77 15.49 -15.79 -22.35
N LEU A 78 15.40 -14.46 -22.46
CA LEU A 78 15.98 -13.70 -23.58
C LEU A 78 17.52 -13.87 -23.63
N PHE A 79 18.17 -13.84 -22.48
CA PHE A 79 19.61 -14.05 -22.39
C PHE A 79 20.00 -15.46 -22.86
N CYS A 80 19.28 -16.48 -22.41
CA CYS A 80 19.52 -17.88 -22.85
C CYS A 80 19.28 -18.03 -24.36
N TYR A 81 18.22 -17.39 -24.89
CA TYR A 81 17.93 -17.40 -26.32
C TYR A 81 19.10 -16.80 -27.14
N ALA A 82 19.63 -15.64 -26.71
CA ALA A 82 20.77 -15.01 -27.38
C ALA A 82 22.03 -15.87 -27.38
N ARG A 83 22.22 -16.73 -26.37
CA ARG A 83 23.42 -17.56 -26.19
C ARG A 83 23.31 -18.97 -26.78
N LEU A 84 22.18 -19.64 -26.62
CA LEU A 84 21.97 -21.04 -26.93
C LEU A 84 21.18 -21.26 -28.25
N GLY A 85 20.56 -20.21 -28.80
CA GLY A 85 19.66 -20.31 -29.96
C GLY A 85 18.37 -21.05 -29.58
N GLU A 86 17.66 -21.61 -30.57
CA GLU A 86 16.37 -22.27 -30.38
C GLU A 86 16.51 -23.69 -29.80
N THR A 87 16.86 -23.82 -28.55
CA THR A 87 16.83 -25.10 -27.83
C THR A 87 15.69 -25.14 -26.82
N GLY A 88 15.02 -26.27 -26.65
CA GLY A 88 13.88 -26.39 -25.73
C GLY A 88 14.20 -26.07 -24.25
N LEU A 89 15.49 -26.03 -23.90
CA LEU A 89 15.97 -25.70 -22.54
C LEU A 89 15.89 -24.22 -22.20
N ILE A 90 15.62 -23.33 -23.18
CA ILE A 90 15.57 -21.86 -23.00
C ILE A 90 14.46 -21.45 -22.03
N VAL A 91 13.37 -22.19 -21.99
CA VAL A 91 12.19 -21.90 -21.16
C VAL A 91 12.40 -22.28 -19.70
N LEU A 92 13.38 -23.14 -19.41
CA LEU A 92 13.62 -23.67 -18.05
C LEU A 92 13.87 -22.59 -17.00
N PRO A 93 14.74 -21.58 -17.21
CA PRO A 93 14.95 -20.52 -16.22
C PRO A 93 13.69 -19.69 -15.96
N LEU A 94 12.88 -19.40 -16.97
CA LEU A 94 11.60 -18.73 -16.79
C LEU A 94 10.65 -19.54 -15.90
N LEU A 95 10.49 -20.84 -16.17
CA LEU A 95 9.62 -21.72 -15.39
C LEU A 95 10.08 -21.81 -13.93
N LEU A 96 11.39 -21.89 -13.68
CA LEU A 96 11.94 -21.90 -12.32
C LEU A 96 11.66 -20.56 -11.60
N CYS A 97 11.84 -19.43 -12.27
CA CYS A 97 11.54 -18.14 -11.69
C CYS A 97 10.04 -17.99 -11.40
N VAL A 98 9.15 -18.42 -12.29
CA VAL A 98 7.71 -18.41 -12.07
C VAL A 98 7.31 -19.31 -10.90
N ALA A 99 7.85 -20.52 -10.83
CA ALA A 99 7.58 -21.44 -9.72
C ALA A 99 8.02 -20.85 -8.37
N ALA A 100 9.21 -20.23 -8.32
CA ALA A 100 9.70 -19.54 -7.12
C ALA A 100 8.82 -18.31 -6.77
N ALA A 101 8.38 -17.54 -7.75
CA ALA A 101 7.49 -16.39 -7.52
C ALA A 101 6.13 -16.84 -6.96
N VAL A 102 5.54 -17.90 -7.51
CA VAL A 102 4.28 -18.48 -7.00
C VAL A 102 4.44 -18.95 -5.56
N PHE A 103 5.56 -19.62 -5.25
CA PHE A 103 5.86 -20.03 -3.88
C PHE A 103 5.90 -18.82 -2.94
N LEU A 104 6.61 -17.73 -3.32
CA LEU A 104 6.68 -16.50 -2.52
C LEU A 104 5.30 -15.87 -2.30
N PHE A 105 4.46 -15.81 -3.33
CA PHE A 105 3.12 -15.24 -3.22
C PHE A 105 2.22 -16.05 -2.29
N VAL A 106 2.23 -17.36 -2.42
CA VAL A 106 1.44 -18.24 -1.54
C VAL A 106 1.92 -18.14 -0.11
N TYR A 107 3.24 -18.18 0.11
CA TYR A 107 3.83 -18.08 1.44
C TYR A 107 3.52 -16.73 2.10
N ALA A 108 3.68 -15.63 1.36
CA ALA A 108 3.37 -14.28 1.84
C ALA A 108 1.87 -14.12 2.13
N GLY A 109 0.99 -14.61 1.24
CA GLY A 109 -0.47 -14.52 1.41
C GLY A 109 -0.97 -15.28 2.62
N VAL A 110 -0.53 -16.52 2.82
CA VAL A 110 -0.88 -17.32 4.02
C VAL A 110 -0.35 -16.68 5.29
N GLY A 111 0.87 -16.13 5.26
CA GLY A 111 1.45 -15.39 6.39
C GLY A 111 0.59 -14.17 6.78
N ARG A 112 0.18 -13.37 5.81
CA ARG A 112 -0.69 -12.20 6.02
C ARG A 112 -2.05 -12.58 6.57
N GLU A 113 -2.69 -13.62 6.00
CA GLU A 113 -3.99 -14.09 6.47
C GLU A 113 -3.93 -14.57 7.93
N ASN A 114 -2.91 -15.36 8.29
CA ASN A 114 -2.73 -15.82 9.66
C ASN A 114 -2.50 -14.66 10.65
N PHE A 115 -1.73 -13.65 10.24
CA PHE A 115 -1.49 -12.47 11.06
C PHE A 115 -2.77 -11.65 11.27
N MET A 116 -3.57 -11.43 10.21
CA MET A 116 -4.84 -10.72 10.30
C MET A 116 -5.87 -11.43 11.18
N ARG A 117 -5.89 -12.78 11.19
CA ARG A 117 -6.76 -13.56 12.08
C ARG A 117 -6.37 -13.45 13.55
N GLN A 118 -5.06 -13.34 13.84
CA GLN A 118 -4.56 -13.19 15.21
C GLN A 118 -4.71 -11.78 15.74
N PHE A 119 -4.53 -10.78 14.88
CA PHE A 119 -4.53 -9.36 15.23
C PHE A 119 -5.42 -8.56 14.27
N PRO A 120 -6.75 -8.66 14.43
CA PRO A 120 -7.69 -8.02 13.50
C PRO A 120 -7.74 -6.49 13.64
N VAL A 121 -7.31 -5.95 14.79
CA VAL A 121 -7.28 -4.51 15.06
C VAL A 121 -5.89 -4.11 15.55
N ILE A 122 -5.29 -3.17 14.84
CA ILE A 122 -3.98 -2.61 15.20
C ILE A 122 -4.21 -1.25 15.85
N PRO A 123 -3.61 -0.97 17.04
CA PRO A 123 -3.68 0.35 17.66
C PRO A 123 -2.93 1.39 16.83
N ASP A 124 -3.49 2.60 16.76
CA ASP A 124 -2.84 3.71 16.07
C ASP A 124 -1.87 4.42 17.03
N CYS A 125 -0.60 4.04 16.97
CA CYS A 125 0.49 4.60 17.78
C CYS A 125 1.43 5.49 16.97
N ARG A 126 0.97 6.03 15.82
CA ARG A 126 1.81 6.76 14.86
C ARG A 126 1.97 8.23 15.21
N ASP A 127 3.18 8.73 15.00
CA ASP A 127 3.46 10.16 15.04
C ASP A 127 3.15 10.83 13.69
N GLY A 128 2.59 12.04 13.73
CA GLY A 128 2.27 12.81 12.53
C GLY A 128 3.48 13.13 11.66
N GLU A 129 4.67 13.21 12.25
CA GLU A 129 5.93 13.44 11.54
C GLU A 129 6.37 12.22 10.73
N GLU A 130 6.19 11.00 11.26
CA GLU A 130 6.47 9.75 10.56
C GLU A 130 5.58 9.59 9.34
N MET A 131 4.29 9.89 9.47
CA MET A 131 3.32 9.84 8.38
C MET A 131 3.67 10.85 7.26
N ALA A 132 4.08 12.06 7.62
CA ALA A 132 4.51 13.07 6.65
C ALA A 132 5.83 12.68 5.95
N HIS A 133 6.75 12.02 6.64
CA HIS A 133 7.99 11.50 6.07
C HIS A 133 7.70 10.35 5.09
N ALA A 134 6.89 9.38 5.49
CA ALA A 134 6.49 8.25 4.66
C ALA A 134 5.80 8.71 3.36
N GLY A 135 4.89 9.68 3.43
CA GLY A 135 4.25 10.27 2.26
C GLY A 135 5.22 10.99 1.31
N ARG A 136 6.31 11.57 1.82
CA ARG A 136 7.38 12.17 0.98
C ARG A 136 8.20 11.08 0.28
N VAL A 137 8.61 10.06 1.02
CA VAL A 137 9.37 8.92 0.46
C VAL A 137 8.57 8.20 -0.61
N PHE A 138 7.28 7.94 -0.36
CA PHE A 138 6.39 7.35 -1.35
C PHE A 138 6.30 8.16 -2.65
N ARG A 139 6.04 9.46 -2.55
CA ARG A 139 5.92 10.34 -3.74
C ARG A 139 7.22 10.41 -4.54
N LEU A 140 8.37 10.52 -3.87
CA LEU A 140 9.68 10.53 -4.52
C LEU A 140 9.98 9.17 -5.15
N GLY A 141 9.75 8.07 -4.44
CA GLY A 141 9.97 6.73 -4.95
C GLY A 141 9.08 6.41 -6.16
N LEU A 142 7.80 6.80 -6.11
CA LEU A 142 6.88 6.68 -7.23
C LEU A 142 7.37 7.46 -8.46
N ALA A 143 7.76 8.73 -8.28
CA ALA A 143 8.26 9.56 -9.37
C ALA A 143 9.56 9.00 -9.97
N CYS A 144 10.51 8.55 -9.13
CA CYS A 144 11.75 7.92 -9.58
C CYS A 144 11.50 6.61 -10.33
N SER A 145 10.59 5.77 -9.85
CA SER A 145 10.25 4.49 -10.52
C SER A 145 9.62 4.71 -11.89
N ILE A 146 8.70 5.67 -12.00
CA ILE A 146 8.10 6.04 -13.29
C ILE A 146 9.15 6.62 -14.25
N ALA A 147 10.00 7.53 -13.75
CA ALA A 147 11.08 8.10 -14.56
C ALA A 147 12.07 7.03 -15.03
N ALA A 148 12.40 6.05 -14.17
CA ALA A 148 13.27 4.93 -14.52
C ALA A 148 12.66 4.06 -15.64
N ILE A 149 11.35 3.75 -15.57
CA ILE A 149 10.66 2.99 -16.62
C ILE A 149 10.70 3.75 -17.96
N VAL A 150 10.43 5.05 -17.95
CA VAL A 150 10.45 5.87 -19.17
C VAL A 150 11.86 5.93 -19.75
N ALA A 151 12.87 6.12 -18.90
CA ALA A 151 14.28 6.13 -19.33
C ALA A 151 14.72 4.77 -19.89
N ASP A 152 14.25 3.67 -19.29
CA ASP A 152 14.54 2.32 -19.75
C ASP A 152 13.96 2.03 -21.14
N VAL A 153 12.71 2.46 -21.39
CA VAL A 153 12.10 2.38 -22.73
C VAL A 153 12.89 3.20 -23.75
N ALA A 154 13.29 4.43 -23.40
CA ALA A 154 14.07 5.28 -24.28
C ALA A 154 15.46 4.66 -24.60
N LEU A 155 16.07 4.05 -23.58
CA LEU A 155 17.34 3.33 -23.73
C LEU A 155 17.17 2.11 -24.64
N LEU A 156 16.12 1.31 -24.46
CA LEU A 156 15.83 0.17 -25.33
C LEU A 156 15.70 0.58 -26.79
N VAL A 157 14.89 1.61 -27.09
CA VAL A 157 14.70 2.11 -28.46
C VAL A 157 16.04 2.57 -29.05
N THR A 158 16.84 3.32 -28.30
CA THR A 158 18.14 3.82 -28.74
C THR A 158 19.11 2.67 -29.06
N LEU A 159 19.18 1.67 -28.16
CA LEU A 159 20.04 0.50 -28.34
C LEU A 159 19.58 -0.36 -29.51
N CYS A 160 18.27 -0.55 -29.71
CA CYS A 160 17.72 -1.31 -30.84
C CYS A 160 18.07 -0.64 -32.18
N VAL A 161 18.03 0.69 -32.25
CA VAL A 161 18.45 1.43 -33.45
C VAL A 161 19.97 1.33 -33.66
N PHE A 162 20.77 1.48 -32.60
CA PHE A 162 22.21 1.41 -32.67
C PHE A 162 22.73 0.03 -33.14
N PHE A 163 22.09 -1.04 -32.66
CA PHE A 163 22.41 -2.43 -33.03
C PHE A 163 21.55 -2.95 -34.16
N ALA A 164 20.98 -2.09 -35.00
CA ALA A 164 20.17 -2.49 -36.16
C ALA A 164 21.02 -3.39 -37.09
N GLY A 165 20.51 -4.60 -37.33
CA GLY A 165 21.21 -5.63 -38.14
C GLY A 165 21.97 -6.70 -37.32
N ASN A 166 22.02 -6.60 -36.01
CA ASN A 166 22.58 -7.63 -35.15
C ASN A 166 21.50 -8.19 -34.20
N GLU A 167 20.81 -9.23 -34.62
CA GLU A 167 19.69 -9.86 -33.90
C GLU A 167 20.09 -10.28 -32.46
N ARG A 168 21.28 -10.85 -32.27
CA ARG A 168 21.74 -11.26 -30.95
C ARG A 168 21.94 -10.08 -30.01
N ALA A 169 22.47 -8.96 -30.50
CA ALA A 169 22.62 -7.76 -29.70
C ALA A 169 21.26 -7.14 -29.33
N GLN A 170 20.30 -7.14 -30.24
CA GLN A 170 18.94 -6.68 -29.97
C GLN A 170 18.26 -7.51 -28.89
N VAL A 171 18.38 -8.83 -28.94
CA VAL A 171 17.82 -9.73 -27.90
C VAL A 171 18.48 -9.47 -26.54
N LEU A 172 19.80 -9.24 -26.50
CA LEU A 172 20.50 -8.88 -25.26
C LEU A 172 20.06 -7.52 -24.70
N CYS A 173 19.78 -6.55 -25.59
CA CYS A 173 19.17 -5.27 -25.16
C CYS A 173 17.79 -5.49 -24.55
N GLY A 174 16.97 -6.38 -25.12
CA GLY A 174 15.69 -6.77 -24.54
C GLY A 174 15.82 -7.46 -23.17
N ALA A 175 16.85 -8.30 -22.99
CA ALA A 175 17.14 -8.90 -21.70
C ALA A 175 17.54 -7.87 -20.63
N LEU A 176 18.39 -6.89 -21.01
CA LEU A 176 18.78 -5.79 -20.12
C LEU A 176 17.57 -4.93 -19.74
N PHE A 177 16.75 -4.56 -20.72
CA PHE A 177 15.48 -3.86 -20.48
C PHE A 177 14.57 -4.60 -19.49
N ALA A 178 14.34 -5.89 -19.70
CA ALA A 178 13.51 -6.68 -18.80
C ALA A 178 14.08 -6.73 -17.37
N LEU A 179 15.40 -6.70 -17.21
CA LEU A 179 16.05 -6.69 -15.88
C LEU A 179 15.87 -5.34 -15.18
N VAL A 180 16.07 -4.22 -15.89
CA VAL A 180 15.86 -2.88 -15.32
C VAL A 180 14.38 -2.67 -14.99
N LEU A 181 13.50 -3.10 -15.88
CA LEU A 181 12.05 -3.07 -15.65
C LEU A 181 11.66 -3.89 -14.40
N ALA A 182 12.28 -5.07 -14.18
CA ALA A 182 12.05 -5.89 -13.00
C ALA A 182 12.35 -5.13 -11.70
N LEU A 183 13.47 -4.39 -11.67
CA LEU A 183 13.85 -3.57 -10.52
C LEU A 183 12.89 -2.40 -10.31
N ALA A 184 12.55 -1.69 -11.37
CA ALA A 184 11.66 -0.53 -11.30
C ALA A 184 10.24 -0.93 -10.83
N VAL A 185 9.67 -1.98 -11.41
CA VAL A 185 8.34 -2.49 -11.04
C VAL A 185 8.36 -3.10 -9.64
N GLY A 186 9.40 -3.86 -9.28
CA GLY A 186 9.58 -4.40 -7.93
C GLY A 186 9.60 -3.29 -6.87
N THR A 187 10.36 -2.22 -7.12
CA THR A 187 10.41 -1.04 -6.24
C THR A 187 9.04 -0.37 -6.13
N LEU A 188 8.32 -0.23 -7.24
CA LEU A 188 6.99 0.39 -7.28
C LEU A 188 5.97 -0.44 -6.47
N VAL A 189 5.99 -1.76 -6.60
CA VAL A 189 5.13 -2.67 -5.84
C VAL A 189 5.45 -2.60 -4.35
N TYR A 190 6.75 -2.62 -3.99
CA TYR A 190 7.18 -2.49 -2.60
C TYR A 190 6.67 -1.19 -1.96
N LEU A 191 6.89 -0.05 -2.65
CA LEU A 191 6.43 1.26 -2.19
C LEU A 191 4.90 1.34 -2.07
N GLY A 192 4.15 0.73 -3.01
CA GLY A 192 2.70 0.69 -2.98
C GLY A 192 2.18 -0.01 -1.73
N ILE A 193 2.66 -1.23 -1.47
CA ILE A 193 2.23 -2.02 -0.30
C ILE A 193 2.68 -1.35 1.01
N THR A 194 3.90 -0.80 1.06
CA THR A 194 4.39 -0.08 2.24
C THR A 194 3.59 1.20 2.51
N HIS A 195 3.04 1.84 1.48
CA HIS A 195 2.14 2.98 1.67
C HIS A 195 0.77 2.56 2.23
N GLU A 196 0.23 1.43 1.80
CA GLU A 196 -1.04 0.88 2.30
C GLU A 196 -1.00 0.50 3.78
N LYS A 197 0.19 0.25 4.38
CA LYS A 197 0.31 -0.05 5.81
C LYS A 197 -0.21 1.08 6.71
N TYR A 198 -0.28 2.31 6.20
CA TYR A 198 -0.79 3.47 6.93
C TYR A 198 -2.32 3.56 6.93
N ASP A 199 -3.01 2.74 6.15
CA ASP A 199 -4.47 2.65 6.14
C ASP A 199 -4.95 1.52 7.06
N LEU A 200 -5.00 1.82 8.37
CA LEU A 200 -5.45 0.86 9.39
C LEU A 200 -6.95 0.54 9.27
N GLU A 201 -7.74 1.44 8.69
CA GLU A 201 -9.17 1.21 8.48
C GLU A 201 -9.40 0.18 7.38
N ALA A 202 -8.67 0.28 6.27
CA ALA A 202 -8.69 -0.73 5.21
C ALA A 202 -8.21 -2.09 5.73
N TYR A 203 -7.18 -2.12 6.57
CA TYR A 203 -6.70 -3.33 7.22
C TYR A 203 -7.77 -3.99 8.10
N ALA A 204 -8.44 -3.23 8.98
CA ALA A 204 -9.50 -3.74 9.84
C ALA A 204 -10.69 -4.29 9.03
N LYS A 205 -11.05 -3.63 7.92
CA LYS A 205 -12.08 -4.08 6.99
C LYS A 205 -11.72 -5.40 6.31
N GLU A 206 -10.47 -5.57 5.92
CA GLU A 206 -9.96 -6.80 5.32
C GLU A 206 -9.93 -7.94 6.36
N ALA A 207 -9.43 -7.66 7.57
CA ALA A 207 -9.40 -8.61 8.67
C ALA A 207 -10.80 -9.09 9.05
N ALA A 208 -11.78 -8.18 9.12
CA ALA A 208 -13.18 -8.52 9.43
C ALA A 208 -13.80 -9.48 8.40
N LYS A 209 -13.41 -9.41 7.13
CA LYS A 209 -13.88 -10.34 6.09
C LYS A 209 -13.34 -11.76 6.28
N LEU A 210 -12.19 -11.90 6.95
CA LEU A 210 -11.54 -13.19 7.21
C LEU A 210 -12.06 -13.87 8.48
N LEU A 211 -12.66 -13.10 9.37
CA LEU A 211 -13.26 -13.62 10.61
C LEU A 211 -14.58 -14.32 10.29
N ARG A 212 -14.75 -15.53 10.83
CA ARG A 212 -15.99 -16.29 10.67
C ARG A 212 -16.96 -15.96 11.80
N PRO A 213 -18.29 -15.96 11.54
CA PRO A 213 -19.28 -15.92 12.61
C PRO A 213 -19.07 -17.12 13.54
N GLY A 214 -18.64 -16.89 14.78
CA GLY A 214 -18.38 -17.94 15.79
C GLY A 214 -16.90 -18.10 16.18
N ASP A 215 -15.99 -17.29 15.65
CA ASP A 215 -14.65 -17.16 16.22
C ASP A 215 -14.79 -16.45 17.58
N ASP A 216 -14.25 -17.06 18.64
CA ASP A 216 -14.22 -16.48 20.00
C ASP A 216 -13.27 -15.26 20.00
N LEU A 217 -13.82 -14.11 19.65
CA LEU A 217 -13.14 -12.83 19.77
C LEU A 217 -13.39 -12.26 21.17
N ASP A 218 -12.32 -11.72 21.74
CA ASP A 218 -12.42 -10.96 22.98
C ASP A 218 -13.41 -9.79 22.79
N GLU A 219 -14.36 -9.58 23.70
CA GLU A 219 -15.42 -8.57 23.61
C GLU A 219 -14.86 -7.16 23.32
N GLN A 220 -13.65 -6.87 23.80
CA GLN A 220 -12.93 -5.62 23.53
C GLN A 220 -12.43 -5.51 22.08
N ILE A 221 -12.02 -6.61 21.48
CA ILE A 221 -11.57 -6.66 20.09
C ILE A 221 -12.77 -6.51 19.15
N GLU A 222 -13.89 -7.15 19.48
CA GLU A 222 -15.14 -7.05 18.72
C GLU A 222 -15.67 -5.61 18.70
N ALA A 223 -15.70 -4.92 19.86
CA ALA A 223 -16.11 -3.52 19.95
C ALA A 223 -15.18 -2.56 19.18
N ARG A 224 -13.87 -2.81 19.21
CA ARG A 224 -12.90 -2.01 18.44
C ARG A 224 -13.03 -2.26 16.94
N LEU A 225 -13.25 -3.51 16.53
CA LEU A 225 -13.46 -3.88 15.14
C LEU A 225 -14.74 -3.24 14.60
N GLU A 226 -15.83 -3.28 15.36
CA GLU A 226 -17.10 -2.64 15.00
C GLU A 226 -16.95 -1.12 14.84
N THR A 227 -16.19 -0.49 15.72
CA THR A 227 -15.89 0.95 15.64
C THR A 227 -15.03 1.29 14.42
N ALA A 228 -14.02 0.48 14.11
CA ALA A 228 -13.16 0.67 12.93
C ALA A 228 -13.94 0.44 11.63
N LEU A 229 -14.79 -0.59 11.58
CA LEU A 229 -15.68 -0.85 10.45
C LEU A 229 -16.67 0.30 10.20
N ARG A 230 -17.25 0.82 11.27
CA ARG A 230 -18.18 1.94 11.17
C ARG A 230 -17.50 3.18 10.59
N ARG A 231 -16.29 3.51 11.05
CA ARG A 231 -15.49 4.63 10.48
C ARG A 231 -15.13 4.39 9.02
N ALA A 232 -14.72 3.17 8.66
CA ALA A 232 -14.39 2.81 7.29
C ALA A 232 -15.61 2.93 6.35
N VAL A 233 -16.80 2.54 6.81
CA VAL A 233 -18.04 2.69 6.03
C VAL A 233 -18.43 4.17 5.90
N GLU A 234 -18.30 4.96 6.97
CA GLU A 234 -18.57 6.41 6.94
C GLU A 234 -17.61 7.15 6.00
N ALA A 235 -16.32 6.75 5.95
CA ALA A 235 -15.31 7.30 5.03
C ALA A 235 -15.60 6.91 3.56
N GLU A 236 -16.02 5.68 3.29
CA GLU A 236 -16.38 5.20 1.94
C GLU A 236 -17.62 5.93 1.39
N ASP A 237 -18.59 6.28 2.26
CA ASP A 237 -19.77 7.09 1.89
C ASP A 237 -19.41 8.56 1.57
N GLU A 238 -18.28 9.06 2.06
CA GLU A 238 -17.79 10.41 1.73
C GLU A 238 -16.98 10.45 0.42
N GLU A 239 -16.20 9.41 0.09
CA GLU A 239 -15.28 9.39 -1.05
C GLU A 239 -15.92 8.90 -2.35
N ASP A 240 -16.73 7.84 -2.31
CA ASP A 240 -17.33 7.27 -3.52
C ASP A 240 -18.85 7.37 -3.53
N GLY A 241 -19.38 8.37 -4.24
CA GLY A 241 -20.79 8.36 -4.60
C GLY A 241 -21.08 7.13 -5.50
N PRO A 242 -22.23 6.44 -5.34
CA PRO A 242 -22.60 5.22 -6.10
C PRO A 242 -22.58 5.41 -7.61
N TRP A 243 -22.46 6.62 -8.09
CA TRP A 243 -22.45 7.00 -9.50
C TRP A 243 -21.09 6.86 -10.18
N SER A 244 -19.97 6.98 -9.45
CA SER A 244 -18.62 6.90 -10.04
C SER A 244 -18.33 5.49 -10.55
N GLY A 245 -18.64 4.47 -9.77
CA GLY A 245 -18.53 3.07 -10.16
C GLY A 245 -19.42 2.71 -11.35
N LEU A 246 -20.67 3.24 -11.38
CA LEU A 246 -21.62 2.99 -12.47
C LEU A 246 -21.16 3.63 -13.79
N ILE A 247 -20.60 4.84 -13.75
CA ILE A 247 -20.04 5.54 -14.92
C ILE A 247 -18.84 4.78 -15.48
N MET A 248 -17.92 4.33 -14.61
CA MET A 248 -16.75 3.58 -15.04
C MET A 248 -17.11 2.19 -15.59
N LEU A 249 -18.10 1.51 -14.99
CA LEU A 249 -18.64 0.26 -15.51
C LEU A 249 -19.25 0.47 -16.92
N GLY A 250 -20.04 1.53 -17.10
CA GLY A 250 -20.60 1.90 -18.40
C GLY A 250 -19.53 2.19 -19.45
N ALA A 251 -18.48 2.92 -19.08
CA ALA A 251 -17.33 3.20 -19.96
C ALA A 251 -16.61 1.92 -20.37
N THR A 252 -16.45 0.96 -19.45
CA THR A 252 -15.84 -0.35 -19.73
C THR A 252 -16.66 -1.17 -20.69
N ILE A 253 -17.98 -1.23 -20.50
CA ILE A 253 -18.90 -1.94 -21.39
C ILE A 253 -18.86 -1.33 -22.80
N LEU A 254 -18.91 0.00 -22.91
CA LEU A 254 -18.83 0.70 -24.20
C LEU A 254 -17.46 0.48 -24.88
N PHE A 255 -16.38 0.47 -24.12
CA PHE A 255 -15.05 0.16 -24.64
C PHE A 255 -14.99 -1.24 -25.25
N LEU A 256 -15.50 -2.25 -24.53
CA LEU A 256 -15.54 -3.64 -25.01
C LEU A 256 -16.43 -3.78 -26.23
N LEU A 257 -17.61 -3.15 -26.23
CA LEU A 257 -18.50 -3.15 -27.39
C LEU A 257 -17.84 -2.49 -28.62
N ALA A 258 -17.18 -1.33 -28.44
CA ALA A 258 -16.47 -0.66 -29.53
C ALA A 258 -15.31 -1.50 -30.05
N GLY A 259 -14.56 -2.17 -29.17
CA GLY A 259 -13.46 -3.06 -29.56
C GLY A 259 -13.95 -4.30 -30.33
N PHE A 260 -14.98 -4.99 -29.83
CA PHE A 260 -15.43 -6.24 -30.43
C PHE A 260 -16.36 -6.09 -31.65
N LEU A 261 -17.24 -5.06 -31.69
CA LEU A 261 -18.16 -4.86 -32.81
C LEU A 261 -17.56 -4.07 -33.98
N PHE A 262 -16.65 -3.10 -33.65
CA PHE A 262 -16.14 -2.15 -34.65
C PHE A 262 -14.63 -2.29 -34.87
N ASP A 263 -13.97 -3.24 -34.22
CA ASP A 263 -12.49 -3.43 -34.23
C ASP A 263 -11.72 -2.13 -33.95
N ALA A 264 -12.33 -1.24 -33.12
CA ALA A 264 -11.85 0.11 -32.85
C ALA A 264 -11.08 0.19 -31.53
N TRP A 265 -10.19 -0.78 -31.26
CA TRP A 265 -9.42 -0.84 -30.02
C TRP A 265 -8.57 0.42 -29.77
N HIS A 266 -7.95 0.97 -30.84
CA HIS A 266 -7.10 2.14 -30.74
C HIS A 266 -7.80 3.44 -30.33
N PRO A 267 -8.95 3.85 -30.90
CA PRO A 267 -9.65 5.06 -30.44
C PRO A 267 -10.55 4.82 -29.23
N ALA A 268 -10.91 3.60 -28.90
CA ALA A 268 -11.90 3.29 -27.85
C ALA A 268 -11.41 3.64 -26.42
N TRP A 269 -10.09 3.71 -26.17
CA TRP A 269 -9.55 4.12 -24.87
C TRP A 269 -9.97 5.55 -24.45
N ILE A 270 -10.36 6.39 -25.42
CA ILE A 270 -10.89 7.74 -25.14
C ILE A 270 -12.14 7.67 -24.27
N LEU A 271 -12.92 6.58 -24.33
CA LEU A 271 -14.10 6.37 -23.51
C LEU A 271 -13.79 6.39 -22.01
N PHE A 272 -12.60 5.93 -21.60
CA PHE A 272 -12.17 6.01 -20.20
C PHE A 272 -11.85 7.44 -19.78
N LEU A 273 -11.25 8.26 -20.67
CA LEU A 273 -11.03 9.68 -20.40
C LEU A 273 -12.35 10.44 -20.24
N VAL A 274 -13.32 10.14 -21.11
CA VAL A 274 -14.68 10.72 -21.02
C VAL A 274 -15.36 10.26 -19.73
N GLY A 275 -15.24 8.97 -19.38
CA GLY A 275 -15.75 8.43 -18.12
C GLY A 275 -15.18 9.13 -16.89
N ALA A 276 -13.86 9.32 -16.86
CA ALA A 276 -13.18 10.02 -15.77
C ALA A 276 -13.61 11.50 -15.65
N LEU A 277 -13.75 12.19 -16.78
CA LEU A 277 -14.26 13.58 -16.80
C LEU A 277 -15.70 13.66 -16.29
N LEU A 278 -16.57 12.73 -16.67
CA LEU A 278 -17.93 12.66 -16.19
C LEU A 278 -18.00 12.41 -14.68
N CYS A 279 -17.17 11.52 -14.15
CA CYS A 279 -17.04 11.31 -12.70
C CYS A 279 -16.65 12.60 -11.99
N GLY A 280 -15.64 13.32 -12.48
CA GLY A 280 -15.19 14.59 -11.89
C GLY A 280 -16.29 15.69 -11.94
N VAL A 281 -17.08 15.76 -13.00
CA VAL A 281 -18.20 16.72 -13.12
C VAL A 281 -19.33 16.37 -12.14
N VAL A 282 -19.68 15.10 -12.01
CA VAL A 282 -20.73 14.64 -11.09
C VAL A 282 -20.33 14.91 -9.63
N GLU A 283 -19.09 14.63 -9.27
CA GLU A 283 -18.55 14.89 -7.93
C GLU A 283 -18.51 16.39 -7.60
N ASN A 284 -18.07 17.22 -8.55
CA ASN A 284 -18.04 18.68 -8.37
C ASN A 284 -19.44 19.29 -8.22
N ARG A 285 -20.46 18.75 -8.92
CA ARG A 285 -21.85 19.17 -8.73
C ARG A 285 -22.38 18.80 -7.35
N LYS A 286 -22.00 17.61 -6.82
CA LYS A 286 -22.42 17.18 -5.49
C LYS A 286 -21.83 18.08 -4.39
N LYS A 287 -20.56 18.50 -4.53
CA LYS A 287 -19.89 19.45 -3.62
C LYS A 287 -20.51 20.86 -3.69
N SER A 288 -20.97 21.30 -4.86
CA SER A 288 -21.60 22.62 -5.05
C SER A 288 -23.04 22.69 -4.56
N GLY A 289 -23.76 21.59 -4.49
CA GLY A 289 -25.14 21.51 -4.00
C GLY A 289 -25.31 21.40 -2.48
N LYS A 290 -24.17 21.17 -1.76
CA LYS A 290 -24.11 21.09 -0.27
C LYS A 290 -23.75 22.44 0.39
N LYS A 291 -23.57 23.53 -0.38
CA LYS A 291 -23.46 24.91 0.11
C LYS A 291 -24.82 25.61 0.00
#